data_b5bc96d9f82846625e1d20da522ad22c
#
_entry.id   b5bc96d9f82846625e1d20da522ad22c
#
_cell.length_a   1.000
_cell.length_b   1.000
_cell.length_c   1.000
_cell.angle_alpha   90.00
_cell.angle_beta   90.00
_cell.angle_gamma   90.00
#
_symmetry.space_group_name_H-M   'P 1'
#
loop_
_entity.id
_entity.type
_entity.pdbx_description
1 polymer ?
#
loop_
_entity_poly.entity_id
_entity_poly.type
_entity_poly.pdbx_seq_one_letter_code
_entity_poly.pdbx_strand_id
1 'polypeptide(L)'
;MKGICLNLDHRKDRWHHANNEFILQGLQVERFSAIEHENPLTSFNLSQKAILQIITENTLVFEDDVLFVSHRFNEVLSTAPGDWDILYFGGNVLESLQHVKDHWWRCLHTWTTHAVAYTPKAAKYITERFDPYGPFVYDDFLKNQIQPELKCYICKPFICVQRESYSDLWKQNAFYQLLETQNKLL
;
A
#
# COMPACT_ATOMS: atom_id res chain seq x y z
N MET A 1 -0.04 6.90 -14.49
CA MET A 1 -0.87 6.47 -13.35
C MET A 1 -0.76 7.55 -12.29
N LYS A 2 -1.89 8.02 -11.74
CA LYS A 2 -1.92 9.01 -10.66
C LYS A 2 -1.38 8.40 -9.37
N GLY A 3 -0.68 9.19 -8.54
CA GLY A 3 -0.22 8.79 -7.22
C GLY A 3 -0.89 9.62 -6.12
N ILE A 4 -1.22 9.00 -5.00
CA ILE A 4 -1.77 9.62 -3.79
C ILE A 4 -0.97 9.10 -2.60
N CYS A 5 -0.54 9.99 -1.70
CA CYS A 5 0.13 9.61 -0.46
C CYS A 5 -0.68 10.08 0.75
N LEU A 6 -1.07 9.12 1.60
CA LEU A 6 -1.71 9.38 2.88
C LEU A 6 -0.70 9.92 3.89
N ASN A 7 -0.98 11.08 4.50
CA ASN A 7 -0.10 11.68 5.49
C ASN A 7 -0.89 12.55 6.49
N LEU A 8 -0.57 12.44 7.77
CA LEU A 8 -1.09 13.31 8.83
C LEU A 8 -0.55 14.74 8.69
N ASP A 9 -1.38 15.76 8.87
CA ASP A 9 -1.02 17.16 8.64
C ASP A 9 0.15 17.64 9.49
N HIS A 10 0.26 17.16 10.70
CA HIS A 10 1.37 17.51 11.60
C HIS A 10 2.67 16.75 11.30
N ARG A 11 2.63 15.65 10.51
CA ARG A 11 3.80 14.85 10.14
C ARG A 11 4.45 15.36 8.84
N LYS A 12 4.86 16.62 8.86
CA LYS A 12 5.58 17.27 7.74
C LYS A 12 6.93 16.61 7.45
N ASP A 13 7.58 16.07 8.49
CA ASP A 13 8.82 15.30 8.40
C ASP A 13 8.65 14.07 7.51
N ARG A 14 7.56 13.31 7.71
CA ARG A 14 7.25 12.11 6.92
C ARG A 14 6.87 12.46 5.49
N TRP A 15 6.01 13.50 5.30
CA TRP A 15 5.68 13.98 3.96
C TRP A 15 6.92 14.41 3.17
N HIS A 16 7.83 15.18 3.80
CA HIS A 16 9.05 15.61 3.13
C HIS A 16 9.91 14.42 2.67
N HIS A 17 10.06 13.41 3.53
CA HIS A 17 10.76 12.18 3.18
C HIS A 17 10.09 11.46 2.01
N ALA A 18 8.80 11.14 2.11
CA ALA A 18 8.06 10.41 1.08
C ALA A 18 8.07 11.15 -0.26
N ASN A 19 7.89 12.47 -0.25
CA ASN A 19 7.93 13.28 -1.46
C ASN A 19 9.31 13.24 -2.16
N ASN A 20 10.40 13.22 -1.39
CA ASN A 20 11.75 13.03 -1.96
C ASN A 20 11.90 11.66 -2.61
N GLU A 21 11.39 10.60 -1.98
CA GLU A 21 11.36 9.26 -2.54
C GLU A 21 10.61 9.24 -3.89
N PHE A 22 9.44 9.88 -3.96
CA PHE A 22 8.65 9.97 -5.20
C PHE A 22 9.39 10.71 -6.31
N ILE A 23 10.05 11.82 -6.00
CA ILE A 23 10.87 12.60 -6.94
C ILE A 23 12.00 11.73 -7.51
N LEU A 24 12.69 10.96 -6.68
CA LEU A 24 13.78 10.06 -7.10
C LEU A 24 13.29 8.95 -8.05
N GLN A 25 12.03 8.54 -7.93
CA GLN A 25 11.40 7.56 -8.83
C GLN A 25 10.74 8.21 -10.07
N GLY A 26 10.72 9.53 -10.18
CA GLY A 26 10.02 10.27 -11.25
C GLY A 26 8.49 10.14 -11.16
N LEU A 27 7.96 9.92 -9.97
CA LEU A 27 6.52 9.80 -9.72
C LEU A 27 5.91 11.15 -9.36
N GLN A 28 4.73 11.42 -9.90
CA GLN A 28 3.89 12.54 -9.49
C GLN A 28 2.86 12.03 -8.48
N VAL A 29 3.01 12.44 -7.22
CA VAL A 29 2.18 11.98 -6.11
C VAL A 29 1.58 13.18 -5.40
N GLU A 30 0.25 13.18 -5.27
CA GLU A 30 -0.48 14.19 -4.51
C GLU A 30 -0.58 13.76 -3.04
N ARG A 31 -0.43 14.73 -2.13
CA ARG A 31 -0.64 14.49 -0.71
C ARG A 31 -2.13 14.44 -0.41
N PHE A 32 -2.56 13.43 0.34
CA PHE A 32 -3.90 13.34 0.92
C PHE A 32 -3.81 13.54 2.43
N SER A 33 -4.46 14.59 2.97
CA SER A 33 -4.52 14.82 4.42
C SER A 33 -5.34 13.73 5.08
N ALA A 34 -4.73 13.02 6.03
CA ALA A 34 -5.42 11.98 6.78
C ALA A 34 -6.63 12.54 7.52
N ILE A 35 -7.70 11.77 7.57
CA ILE A 35 -8.90 12.10 8.36
C ILE A 35 -8.58 11.80 9.81
N GLU A 36 -8.60 12.81 10.67
CA GLU A 36 -8.35 12.64 12.09
C GLU A 36 -9.58 12.10 12.83
N HIS A 37 -9.37 11.18 13.75
CA HIS A 37 -10.36 10.61 14.64
C HIS A 37 -9.71 10.26 15.98
N GLU A 38 -10.47 10.26 17.08
CA GLU A 38 -9.95 9.93 18.43
C GLU A 38 -9.30 8.55 18.50
N ASN A 39 -9.88 7.58 17.78
CA ASN A 39 -9.28 6.26 17.61
C ASN A 39 -8.37 6.27 16.37
N PRO A 40 -7.05 6.04 16.52
CA PRO A 40 -6.11 6.06 15.39
C PRO A 40 -6.40 5.01 14.31
N LEU A 41 -6.93 3.82 14.69
CA LEU A 41 -7.30 2.78 13.73
C LEU A 41 -8.49 3.21 12.87
N THR A 42 -9.49 3.84 13.49
CA THR A 42 -10.63 4.41 12.76
C THR A 42 -10.19 5.56 11.86
N SER A 43 -9.26 6.42 12.32
CA SER A 43 -8.63 7.48 11.52
C SER A 43 -8.00 6.92 10.25
N PHE A 44 -7.19 5.87 10.38
CA PHE A 44 -6.56 5.17 9.26
C PHE A 44 -7.60 4.58 8.30
N ASN A 45 -8.57 3.84 8.83
CA ASN A 45 -9.66 3.23 8.06
C ASN A 45 -10.47 4.25 7.26
N LEU A 46 -10.85 5.37 7.88
CA LEU A 46 -11.59 6.46 7.24
C LEU A 46 -10.78 7.07 6.10
N SER A 47 -9.49 7.31 6.33
CA SER A 47 -8.58 7.89 5.35
C SER A 47 -8.41 6.97 4.13
N GLN A 48 -8.19 5.68 4.35
CA GLN A 48 -8.09 4.68 3.27
C GLN A 48 -9.39 4.62 2.47
N LYS A 49 -10.56 4.56 3.12
CA LYS A 49 -11.84 4.56 2.44
C LYS A 49 -12.07 5.83 1.61
N ALA A 50 -11.72 7.00 2.14
CA ALA A 50 -11.86 8.27 1.44
C ALA A 50 -10.96 8.35 0.19
N ILE A 51 -9.73 7.86 0.26
CA ILE A 51 -8.84 7.73 -0.90
C ILE A 51 -9.48 6.85 -1.98
N LEU A 52 -9.97 5.67 -1.60
CA LEU A 52 -10.59 4.75 -2.55
C LEU A 52 -11.82 5.35 -3.24
N GLN A 53 -12.62 6.17 -2.54
CA GLN A 53 -13.81 6.83 -3.09
C GLN A 53 -13.51 7.82 -4.22
N ILE A 54 -12.29 8.36 -4.29
CA ILE A 54 -11.88 9.32 -5.32
C ILE A 54 -11.12 8.66 -6.49
N ILE A 55 -10.90 7.35 -6.46
CA ILE A 55 -10.22 6.61 -7.53
C ILE A 55 -11.14 6.44 -8.73
N THR A 56 -10.84 7.12 -9.83
CA THR A 56 -11.57 7.05 -11.11
C THR A 56 -10.73 6.44 -12.24
N GLU A 57 -9.43 6.28 -12.03
CA GLU A 57 -8.46 5.64 -12.93
C GLU A 57 -7.49 4.77 -12.11
N ASN A 58 -6.65 3.97 -12.76
CA ASN A 58 -5.64 3.18 -12.05
C ASN A 58 -4.74 4.12 -11.23
N THR A 59 -4.70 3.95 -9.92
CA THR A 59 -4.10 4.89 -8.96
C THR A 59 -3.13 4.17 -8.03
N LEU A 60 -1.95 4.76 -7.85
CA LEU A 60 -0.98 4.39 -6.82
C LEU A 60 -1.38 5.04 -5.50
N VAL A 61 -1.41 4.27 -4.43
CA VAL A 61 -1.65 4.75 -3.07
C VAL A 61 -0.46 4.38 -2.21
N PHE A 62 0.09 5.38 -1.51
CA PHE A 62 1.25 5.24 -0.64
C PHE A 62 0.91 5.70 0.78
N GLU A 63 1.61 5.11 1.75
CA GLU A 63 1.74 5.66 3.10
C GLU A 63 3.03 6.49 3.18
N ASP A 64 3.08 7.42 4.10
CA ASP A 64 4.17 8.40 4.23
C ASP A 64 5.46 7.84 4.86
N ASP A 65 5.49 6.52 5.16
CA ASP A 65 6.68 5.78 5.57
C ASP A 65 7.26 4.88 4.46
N VAL A 66 6.75 5.04 3.23
CA VAL A 66 7.31 4.30 2.09
C VAL A 66 8.78 4.64 1.88
N LEU A 67 9.57 3.60 1.59
CA LEU A 67 10.97 3.67 1.18
C LEU A 67 11.17 2.80 -0.06
N PHE A 68 11.68 3.40 -1.14
CA PHE A 68 12.03 2.64 -2.34
C PHE A 68 13.42 2.01 -2.19
N VAL A 69 13.47 0.70 -2.34
CA VAL A 69 14.73 -0.07 -2.28
C VAL A 69 15.29 -0.37 -3.67
N SER A 70 14.64 0.15 -4.71
CA SER A 70 15.05 -0.01 -6.10
C SER A 70 14.57 1.16 -6.96
N HIS A 71 15.36 1.54 -7.97
CA HIS A 71 14.99 2.55 -8.97
C HIS A 71 14.20 1.96 -10.16
N ARG A 72 13.76 0.71 -10.09
CA ARG A 72 13.08 -0.02 -11.17
C ARG A 72 11.55 0.04 -11.07
N PHE A 73 10.98 0.99 -10.33
CA PHE A 73 9.54 1.04 -10.09
C PHE A 73 8.71 1.01 -11.38
N ASN A 74 9.00 1.93 -12.32
CA ASN A 74 8.27 2.03 -13.59
C ASN A 74 8.48 0.79 -14.48
N GLU A 75 9.67 0.20 -14.46
CA GLU A 75 9.97 -1.03 -15.19
C GLU A 75 9.11 -2.18 -14.67
N VAL A 76 9.13 -2.42 -13.35
CA VAL A 76 8.34 -3.50 -12.72
C VAL A 76 6.85 -3.26 -12.94
N LEU A 77 6.35 -2.03 -12.74
CA LEU A 77 4.95 -1.70 -13.00
C LEU A 77 4.53 -2.02 -14.43
N SER A 78 5.40 -1.76 -15.42
CA SER A 78 5.10 -2.01 -16.85
C SER A 78 4.91 -3.50 -17.19
N THR A 79 5.42 -4.41 -16.35
CA THR A 79 5.31 -5.87 -16.51
C THR A 79 4.11 -6.47 -15.79
N ALA A 80 3.27 -5.65 -15.16
CA ALA A 80 2.11 -6.13 -14.39
C ALA A 80 1.19 -7.04 -15.22
N PRO A 81 0.60 -8.10 -14.62
CA PRO A 81 -0.41 -8.91 -15.29
C PRO A 81 -1.56 -8.04 -15.79
N GLY A 82 -2.06 -8.28 -17.01
CA GLY A 82 -3.07 -7.41 -17.63
C GLY A 82 -4.45 -7.45 -16.97
N ASP A 83 -4.71 -8.42 -16.09
CA ASP A 83 -5.98 -8.65 -15.40
C ASP A 83 -5.98 -8.25 -13.91
N TRP A 84 -4.96 -7.47 -13.47
CA TRP A 84 -4.85 -7.09 -12.07
C TRP A 84 -5.98 -6.19 -11.58
N ASP A 85 -6.38 -6.39 -10.35
CA ASP A 85 -7.27 -5.51 -9.58
C ASP A 85 -6.48 -4.70 -8.54
N ILE A 86 -5.48 -5.34 -7.88
CA ILE A 86 -4.61 -4.74 -6.86
C ILE A 86 -3.16 -5.19 -7.09
N LEU A 87 -2.21 -4.24 -7.04
CA LEU A 87 -0.77 -4.53 -7.08
C LEU A 87 -0.11 -4.06 -5.79
N TYR A 88 0.66 -4.94 -5.16
CA TYR A 88 1.49 -4.62 -3.99
C TYR A 88 2.96 -4.51 -4.44
N PHE A 89 3.63 -3.41 -4.07
CA PHE A 89 5.05 -3.18 -4.37
C PHE A 89 5.98 -3.61 -3.24
N GLY A 90 5.42 -4.10 -2.16
CA GLY A 90 6.01 -4.70 -0.99
C GLY A 90 4.93 -5.10 0.01
N GLY A 91 5.25 -5.95 0.97
CA GLY A 91 4.26 -6.37 1.96
C GLY A 91 4.76 -7.52 2.84
N ASN A 92 4.08 -7.74 3.95
CA ASN A 92 4.28 -8.91 4.80
C ASN A 92 3.53 -10.10 4.22
N VAL A 93 4.24 -11.01 3.58
CA VAL A 93 3.70 -12.22 2.96
C VAL A 93 3.58 -13.32 4.00
N LEU A 94 2.36 -13.81 4.23
CA LEU A 94 2.06 -14.82 5.24
C LEU A 94 1.78 -16.22 4.66
N GLU A 95 2.06 -16.39 3.38
CA GLU A 95 1.75 -17.62 2.63
C GLU A 95 2.82 -17.92 1.57
N SER A 96 2.73 -19.12 1.00
CA SER A 96 3.50 -19.46 -0.21
C SER A 96 2.87 -18.79 -1.42
N LEU A 97 3.65 -17.97 -2.13
CA LEU A 97 3.22 -17.25 -3.31
C LEU A 97 3.31 -18.13 -4.56
N GLN A 98 2.34 -17.97 -5.47
CA GLN A 98 2.37 -18.60 -6.79
C GLN A 98 2.93 -17.60 -7.82
N HIS A 99 4.02 -17.97 -8.48
CA HIS A 99 4.57 -17.16 -9.58
C HIS A 99 3.58 -17.10 -10.75
N VAL A 100 3.40 -15.91 -11.29
CA VAL A 100 2.47 -15.66 -12.41
C VAL A 100 3.22 -15.21 -13.65
N LYS A 101 4.00 -14.14 -13.55
CA LYS A 101 4.69 -13.55 -14.69
C LYS A 101 5.79 -12.58 -14.24
N ASP A 102 6.95 -12.61 -14.87
CA ASP A 102 8.06 -11.68 -14.62
C ASP A 102 8.36 -11.50 -13.11
N HIS A 103 8.11 -10.33 -12.57
CA HIS A 103 8.30 -9.99 -11.16
C HIS A 103 7.03 -10.21 -10.31
N TRP A 104 5.92 -10.76 -10.87
CA TRP A 104 4.63 -10.76 -10.22
C TRP A 104 4.20 -12.14 -9.75
N TRP A 105 3.70 -12.16 -8.52
CA TRP A 105 3.26 -13.35 -7.82
C TRP A 105 1.83 -13.13 -7.33
N ARG A 106 0.97 -14.15 -7.40
CA ARG A 106 -0.37 -14.11 -6.84
C ARG A 106 -0.28 -14.06 -5.32
N CYS A 107 -1.00 -13.12 -4.67
CA CYS A 107 -1.07 -13.03 -3.23
C CYS A 107 -2.52 -13.14 -2.73
N LEU A 108 -2.70 -13.86 -1.62
CA LEU A 108 -3.99 -14.10 -0.97
C LEU A 108 -4.00 -13.71 0.50
N HIS A 109 -2.83 -13.65 1.16
CA HIS A 109 -2.67 -13.30 2.57
C HIS A 109 -1.45 -12.39 2.76
N THR A 110 -1.50 -11.21 2.16
CA THR A 110 -0.45 -10.20 2.28
C THR A 110 -0.95 -9.03 3.12
N TRP A 111 -0.17 -8.65 4.13
CA TRP A 111 -0.39 -7.45 4.93
C TRP A 111 0.42 -6.28 4.42
N THR A 112 0.05 -5.09 4.95
CA THR A 112 0.64 -3.78 4.73
C THR A 112 0.26 -3.15 3.39
N THR A 113 -0.07 -1.87 3.45
CA THR A 113 -0.57 -1.09 2.32
C THR A 113 0.29 0.14 2.02
N HIS A 114 1.57 0.10 2.44
CA HIS A 114 2.49 1.23 2.28
C HIS A 114 2.78 1.63 0.82
N ALA A 115 2.58 0.71 -0.15
CA ALA A 115 2.72 0.99 -1.58
C ALA A 115 1.85 0.01 -2.39
N VAL A 116 0.67 0.46 -2.82
CA VAL A 116 -0.34 -0.37 -3.48
C VAL A 116 -0.93 0.38 -4.68
N ALA A 117 -1.22 -0.31 -5.77
CA ALA A 117 -2.02 0.23 -6.86
C ALA A 117 -3.41 -0.41 -6.89
N TYR A 118 -4.43 0.40 -7.17
CA TYR A 118 -5.81 -0.03 -7.28
C TYR A 118 -6.38 0.33 -8.65
N THR A 119 -7.17 -0.59 -9.23
CA THR A 119 -8.07 -0.24 -10.32
C THR A 119 -9.33 0.44 -9.79
N PRO A 120 -10.06 1.25 -10.58
CA PRO A 120 -11.37 1.79 -10.19
C PRO A 120 -12.37 0.70 -9.78
N LYS A 121 -12.32 -0.45 -10.45
CA LYS A 121 -13.14 -1.63 -10.11
C LYS A 121 -12.84 -2.12 -8.70
N ALA A 122 -11.57 -2.30 -8.35
CA ALA A 122 -11.17 -2.74 -7.01
C ALA A 122 -11.54 -1.71 -5.95
N ALA A 123 -11.25 -0.43 -6.20
CA ALA A 123 -11.59 0.66 -5.29
C ALA A 123 -13.09 0.71 -4.97
N LYS A 124 -13.95 0.61 -5.99
CA LYS A 124 -15.39 0.54 -5.81
C LYS A 124 -15.81 -0.70 -5.03
N TYR A 125 -15.29 -1.89 -5.40
CA TYR A 125 -15.60 -3.16 -4.75
C TYR A 125 -15.28 -3.12 -3.25
N ILE A 126 -14.13 -2.53 -2.88
CA ILE A 126 -13.68 -2.38 -1.50
C ILE A 126 -14.58 -1.39 -0.75
N THR A 127 -14.83 -0.19 -1.31
CA THR A 127 -15.61 0.86 -0.63
C THR A 127 -17.04 0.47 -0.32
N GLU A 128 -17.65 -0.37 -1.16
CA GLU A 128 -19.01 -0.90 -0.95
C GLU A 128 -19.09 -1.91 0.21
N ARG A 129 -17.97 -2.53 0.60
CA ARG A 129 -17.90 -3.61 1.59
C ARG A 129 -17.18 -3.22 2.87
N PHE A 130 -16.29 -2.27 2.80
CA PHE A 130 -15.48 -1.85 3.95
C PHE A 130 -16.24 -0.88 4.85
N ASP A 131 -16.48 -1.30 6.10
CA ASP A 131 -16.95 -0.43 7.17
C ASP A 131 -15.74 0.10 7.97
N PRO A 132 -15.43 1.41 7.90
CA PRO A 132 -14.28 1.98 8.63
C PRO A 132 -14.46 2.01 10.16
N TYR A 133 -15.68 1.82 10.65
CA TYR A 133 -16.02 1.68 12.06
C TYR A 133 -16.16 0.22 12.50
N GLY A 134 -15.99 -0.71 11.57
CA GLY A 134 -16.09 -2.15 11.81
C GLY A 134 -14.90 -2.70 12.61
N PRO A 135 -14.89 -4.01 12.86
CA PRO A 135 -13.89 -4.66 13.71
C PRO A 135 -12.51 -4.82 13.05
N PHE A 136 -12.42 -4.58 11.74
CA PHE A 136 -11.18 -4.79 10.99
C PHE A 136 -10.40 -3.48 10.79
N VAL A 137 -9.08 -3.56 10.94
CA VAL A 137 -8.18 -2.59 10.31
C VAL A 137 -8.17 -2.84 8.81
N TYR A 138 -7.96 -1.79 8.02
CA TYR A 138 -8.02 -1.86 6.57
C TYR A 138 -7.17 -2.99 5.95
N ASP A 139 -5.95 -3.18 6.45
CA ASP A 139 -5.04 -4.25 5.98
C ASP A 139 -5.61 -5.65 6.24
N ASP A 140 -6.19 -5.87 7.43
CA ASP A 140 -6.84 -7.14 7.77
C ASP A 140 -8.07 -7.39 6.92
N PHE A 141 -8.85 -6.34 6.64
CA PHE A 141 -9.99 -6.44 5.77
C PHE A 141 -9.57 -6.83 4.33
N LEU A 142 -8.55 -6.15 3.79
CA LEU A 142 -8.02 -6.50 2.47
C LEU A 142 -7.55 -7.95 2.42
N LYS A 143 -6.74 -8.37 3.39
CA LYS A 143 -6.20 -9.73 3.47
C LYS A 143 -7.30 -10.79 3.54
N ASN A 144 -8.28 -10.60 4.41
CA ASN A 144 -9.25 -11.65 4.75
C ASN A 144 -10.48 -11.66 3.82
N GLN A 145 -10.88 -10.50 3.26
CA GLN A 145 -12.14 -10.36 2.55
C GLN A 145 -11.97 -9.99 1.07
N ILE A 146 -10.85 -9.36 0.70
CA ILE A 146 -10.66 -8.80 -0.64
C ILE A 146 -9.69 -9.62 -1.48
N GLN A 147 -8.54 -9.97 -0.94
CA GLN A 147 -7.50 -10.70 -1.69
C GLN A 147 -7.98 -12.07 -2.21
N PRO A 148 -8.84 -12.83 -1.51
CA PRO A 148 -9.41 -14.07 -2.06
C PRO A 148 -10.33 -13.85 -3.28
N GLU A 149 -11.00 -12.69 -3.35
CA GLU A 149 -12.03 -12.40 -4.35
C GLU A 149 -11.48 -11.66 -5.58
N LEU A 150 -10.44 -10.84 -5.41
CA LEU A 150 -9.87 -9.99 -6.47
C LEU A 150 -8.53 -10.53 -6.98
N LYS A 151 -8.11 -10.07 -8.16
CA LYS A 151 -6.81 -10.37 -8.77
C LYS A 151 -5.73 -9.51 -8.11
N CYS A 152 -5.17 -10.01 -7.01
CA CYS A 152 -4.13 -9.34 -6.24
C CYS A 152 -2.76 -9.95 -6.54
N TYR A 153 -1.79 -9.11 -6.87
CA TYR A 153 -0.42 -9.53 -7.16
C TYR A 153 0.59 -8.72 -6.34
N ILE A 154 1.69 -9.35 -5.98
CA ILE A 154 2.82 -8.70 -5.31
C ILE A 154 4.08 -8.86 -6.15
N CYS A 155 4.88 -7.81 -6.27
CA CYS A 155 6.15 -7.91 -6.95
C CYS A 155 7.23 -8.53 -6.05
N LYS A 156 8.13 -9.29 -6.65
CA LYS A 156 9.35 -9.79 -6.01
C LYS A 156 10.54 -9.71 -6.99
N PRO A 157 11.71 -9.23 -6.51
CA PRO A 157 11.96 -8.66 -5.18
C PRO A 157 11.09 -7.43 -4.93
N PHE A 158 10.84 -7.09 -3.66
CA PHE A 158 10.07 -5.91 -3.28
C PHE A 158 10.74 -4.64 -3.80
N ILE A 159 9.95 -3.72 -4.31
CA ILE A 159 10.42 -2.40 -4.75
C ILE A 159 10.29 -1.38 -3.63
N CYS A 160 9.31 -1.57 -2.76
CA CYS A 160 9.04 -0.71 -1.62
C CYS A 160 9.07 -1.50 -0.32
N VAL A 161 9.54 -0.86 0.74
CA VAL A 161 9.45 -1.32 2.13
C VAL A 161 8.96 -0.15 3.00
N GLN A 162 8.62 -0.42 4.26
CA GLN A 162 8.32 0.63 5.21
C GLN A 162 9.60 1.08 5.92
N ARG A 163 9.80 2.39 6.01
CA ARG A 163 10.88 3.00 6.76
C ARG A 163 10.64 2.84 8.26
N GLU A 164 11.63 2.41 9.00
CA GLU A 164 11.60 2.44 10.46
C GLU A 164 11.36 3.87 10.96
N SER A 165 10.31 4.05 11.73
CA SER A 165 9.92 5.36 12.26
C SER A 165 8.96 5.20 13.43
N TYR A 166 8.68 6.30 14.14
CA TYR A 166 7.60 6.32 15.11
C TYR A 166 6.25 6.19 14.41
N SER A 167 5.48 5.17 14.79
CA SER A 167 4.12 4.93 14.29
C SER A 167 3.09 5.69 15.12
N ASP A 168 2.38 6.63 14.51
CA ASP A 168 1.28 7.34 15.16
C ASP A 168 0.08 6.42 15.43
N LEU A 169 -0.06 5.36 14.62
CA LEU A 169 -1.08 4.34 14.78
C LEU A 169 -0.87 3.49 16.04
N TRP A 170 0.37 3.01 16.24
CA TRP A 170 0.72 2.12 17.34
C TRP A 170 1.35 2.84 18.54
N LYS A 171 1.61 4.17 18.40
CA LYS A 171 2.24 5.04 19.43
C LYS A 171 3.59 4.50 19.94
N GLN A 172 4.36 3.89 19.05
CA GLN A 172 5.68 3.32 19.33
C GLN A 172 6.57 3.34 18.08
N ASN A 173 7.88 3.13 18.27
CA ASN A 173 8.77 2.92 17.15
C ASN A 173 8.44 1.59 16.46
N ALA A 174 8.22 1.65 15.15
CA ALA A 174 7.98 0.48 14.33
C ALA A 174 9.29 0.02 13.68
N PHE A 175 9.57 -1.29 13.77
CA PHE A 175 10.72 -1.95 13.17
C PHE A 175 10.23 -2.98 12.16
N TYR A 176 10.63 -2.83 10.91
CA TYR A 176 10.11 -3.63 9.79
C TYR A 176 11.10 -4.68 9.27
N GLN A 177 11.93 -5.26 10.17
CA GLN A 177 12.92 -6.31 9.82
C GLN A 177 12.34 -7.49 9.04
N LEU A 178 11.05 -7.80 9.24
CA LEU A 178 10.38 -8.88 8.53
C LEU A 178 10.34 -8.62 7.02
N LEU A 179 10.03 -7.39 6.60
CA LEU A 179 10.01 -6.99 5.19
C LEU A 179 11.39 -7.11 4.54
N GLU A 180 12.44 -6.68 5.23
CA GLU A 180 13.81 -6.81 4.74
C GLU A 180 14.24 -8.26 4.60
N THR A 181 13.89 -9.10 5.58
CA THR A 181 14.20 -10.54 5.55
C THR A 181 13.47 -11.21 4.39
N GLN A 182 12.19 -10.94 4.20
CA GLN A 182 11.41 -11.50 3.09
C GLN A 182 11.91 -11.05 1.71
N ASN A 183 12.50 -9.86 1.62
CA ASN A 183 13.11 -9.38 0.38
C ASN A 183 14.47 -10.03 0.08
N LYS A 184 15.21 -10.48 1.11
CA LYS A 184 16.53 -11.13 0.99
C LYS A 184 16.47 -12.63 0.73
N LEU A 185 15.32 -13.28 0.97
CA LEU A 185 15.14 -14.73 0.79
C LEU A 185 14.85 -15.16 -0.66
N LEU A 186 15.16 -14.31 -1.60
CA LEU A 186 15.07 -14.52 -3.05
C LEU A 186 16.42 -14.25 -3.71
#